data_ff209883d2b8c6584751f37c9a502858
#
_entry.id   ff209883d2b8c6584751f37c9a502858
#
_cell.length_a   1.000
_cell.length_b   1.000
_cell.length_c   1.000
_cell.angle_alpha   90.00
_cell.angle_beta   90.00
_cell.angle_gamma   90.00
#
_symmetry.space_group_name_H-M   'P 1'
#
loop_
_entity.id
_entity.type
_entity.pdbx_description
1 polymer ?
#
loop_
_entity_poly.entity_id
_entity_poly.type
_entity_poly.pdbx_seq_one_letter_code
_entity_poly.pdbx_strand_id
1 'polypeptide(L)'
;MTATKQHKKVILVGDGAVGSSYAFALVTQNIAQELGIIDIFKEKTQGDAEDLSHALAFTSPKKIYAADYSDCHDADLVVLTAGAPQKPGETRLDLVEKNLRINKEVVTQIVASGFKGIFLVAANPVDVLTYSTWKFSGFPKERVIGSGTSLDSARFRQALAAKIGVDARSVHAYIMGEHGDSEFAVWSHANVAGVGLYDWLQANRDIDEQGLVDLFISVRDAAYSIINKKGATFYGIAVALARITKAILDDENAVLPLSVFQEGQYEGVEDCYIGQPAIVGAYGIVRPVNIPLNDAELQKMQASANQLKAIIDEAFVKEEFASAAKN
;
A
#
# COMPACT_ATOMS: atom_id res chain seq x y z
N MET A 1 26.22 -4.00 13.56
CA MET A 1 25.08 -3.11 13.90
C MET A 1 25.41 -1.74 13.34
N THR A 2 24.82 -1.36 12.23
CA THR A 2 24.94 0.00 11.69
C THR A 2 24.11 0.90 12.61
N ALA A 3 24.70 2.03 13.04
CA ALA A 3 23.98 3.02 13.85
C ALA A 3 22.72 3.45 13.09
N THR A 4 21.54 3.22 13.67
CA THR A 4 20.28 3.74 13.16
C THR A 4 20.39 5.25 13.07
N LYS A 5 20.10 5.81 11.89
CA LYS A 5 20.06 7.26 11.68
C LYS A 5 19.15 7.87 12.76
N GLN A 6 19.67 8.77 13.59
CA GLN A 6 18.92 9.35 14.71
C GLN A 6 17.75 10.24 14.25
N HIS A 7 17.81 10.78 13.05
CA HIS A 7 16.79 11.66 12.47
C HIS A 7 16.13 10.96 11.28
N LYS A 8 14.85 10.64 11.42
CA LYS A 8 14.04 9.94 10.42
C LYS A 8 13.12 10.92 9.72
N LYS A 9 13.27 11.04 8.41
CA LYS A 9 12.54 11.98 7.56
C LYS A 9 11.62 11.25 6.58
N VAL A 10 10.37 11.67 6.55
CA VAL A 10 9.35 11.22 5.60
C VAL A 10 8.91 12.37 4.74
N ILE A 11 8.81 12.16 3.44
CA ILE A 11 8.15 13.07 2.51
C ILE A 11 6.87 12.41 2.01
N LEU A 12 5.76 13.09 2.21
CA LEU A 12 4.46 12.73 1.65
C LEU A 12 4.24 13.50 0.35
N VAL A 13 3.92 12.80 -0.73
CA VAL A 13 3.52 13.41 -2.01
C VAL A 13 2.06 13.08 -2.29
N GLY A 14 1.22 14.12 -2.26
CA GLY A 14 -0.23 14.03 -2.35
C GLY A 14 -0.91 14.30 -1.01
N ASP A 15 -1.48 15.49 -0.85
CA ASP A 15 -2.17 15.94 0.36
C ASP A 15 -3.70 15.88 0.20
N GLY A 16 -4.17 14.81 -0.44
CA GLY A 16 -5.59 14.47 -0.52
C GLY A 16 -6.11 13.84 0.78
N ALA A 17 -7.32 13.27 0.75
CA ALA A 17 -7.94 12.67 1.94
C ALA A 17 -7.09 11.54 2.55
N VAL A 18 -6.41 10.73 1.73
CA VAL A 18 -5.49 9.68 2.20
C VAL A 18 -4.24 10.31 2.80
N GLY A 19 -3.60 11.23 2.07
CA GLY A 19 -2.35 11.86 2.49
C GLY A 19 -2.48 12.63 3.79
N SER A 20 -3.47 13.52 3.92
CA SER A 20 -3.70 14.29 5.15
C SER A 20 -4.04 13.38 6.35
N SER A 21 -4.85 12.32 6.13
CA SER A 21 -5.12 11.31 7.18
C SER A 21 -3.86 10.53 7.59
N TYR A 22 -2.99 10.21 6.63
CA TYR A 22 -1.70 9.58 6.90
C TYR A 22 -0.77 10.50 7.69
N ALA A 23 -0.66 11.77 7.30
CA ALA A 23 0.13 12.77 8.02
C ALA A 23 -0.35 12.89 9.48
N PHE A 24 -1.66 12.96 9.71
CA PHE A 24 -2.24 12.94 11.04
C PHE A 24 -1.92 11.66 11.82
N ALA A 25 -1.98 10.49 11.16
CA ALA A 25 -1.62 9.23 11.80
C ALA A 25 -0.14 9.18 12.21
N LEU A 26 0.79 9.73 11.41
CA LEU A 26 2.20 9.84 11.78
C LEU A 26 2.42 10.75 12.99
N VAL A 27 1.70 11.85 13.07
CA VAL A 27 1.80 12.79 14.21
C VAL A 27 1.30 12.13 15.49
N THR A 28 0.10 11.54 15.46
CA THR A 28 -0.53 10.94 16.63
C THR A 28 0.15 9.67 17.13
N GLN A 29 0.78 8.89 16.24
CA GLN A 29 1.54 7.68 16.59
C GLN A 29 3.02 7.94 16.85
N ASN A 30 3.48 9.19 16.81
CA ASN A 30 4.88 9.58 17.03
C ASN A 30 5.87 8.91 16.06
N ILE A 31 5.47 8.72 14.79
CA ILE A 31 6.31 8.16 13.75
C ILE A 31 7.05 9.29 13.02
N ALA A 32 8.33 9.07 12.73
CA ALA A 32 9.29 10.03 12.15
C ALA A 32 9.52 11.31 13.02
N GLN A 33 10.62 12.00 12.78
CA GLN A 33 10.98 13.28 13.39
C GLN A 33 10.78 14.45 12.44
N GLU A 34 10.77 14.19 11.13
CA GLU A 34 10.54 15.20 10.11
C GLU A 34 9.50 14.69 9.09
N LEU A 35 8.51 15.52 8.80
CA LEU A 35 7.46 15.28 7.82
C LEU A 35 7.36 16.49 6.89
N GLY A 36 7.80 16.30 5.65
CA GLY A 36 7.54 17.24 4.56
C GLY A 36 6.32 16.79 3.76
N ILE A 37 5.47 17.73 3.36
CA ILE A 37 4.25 17.46 2.59
C ILE A 37 4.33 18.19 1.27
N ILE A 38 4.13 17.49 0.16
CA ILE A 38 4.16 18.02 -1.20
C ILE A 38 2.79 17.80 -1.84
N ASP A 39 2.21 18.85 -2.40
CA ASP A 39 1.02 18.79 -3.25
C ASP A 39 1.04 19.94 -4.27
N ILE A 40 0.25 19.80 -5.32
CA ILE A 40 0.03 20.88 -6.31
C ILE A 40 -0.76 22.06 -5.69
N PHE A 41 -1.56 21.82 -4.66
CA PHE A 41 -2.32 22.82 -3.91
C PHE A 41 -1.51 23.34 -2.72
N LYS A 42 -0.48 24.13 -2.99
CA LYS A 42 0.51 24.61 -2.01
C LYS A 42 -0.08 25.32 -0.79
N GLU A 43 -1.11 26.15 -0.97
CA GLU A 43 -1.76 26.86 0.14
C GLU A 43 -2.46 25.89 1.11
N LYS A 44 -3.17 24.88 0.56
CA LYS A 44 -3.76 23.82 1.40
C LYS A 44 -2.70 23.06 2.19
N THR A 45 -1.63 22.65 1.52
CA THR A 45 -0.52 21.90 2.15
C THR A 45 0.15 22.71 3.25
N GLN A 46 0.31 24.01 3.06
CA GLN A 46 0.83 24.90 4.08
C GLN A 46 -0.12 24.98 5.29
N GLY A 47 -1.42 25.12 5.06
CA GLY A 47 -2.43 25.11 6.11
C GLY A 47 -2.46 23.78 6.89
N ASP A 48 -2.40 22.64 6.21
CA ASP A 48 -2.37 21.32 6.86
C ASP A 48 -1.07 21.14 7.68
N ALA A 49 0.07 21.62 7.20
CA ALA A 49 1.33 21.57 7.93
C ALA A 49 1.30 22.44 9.20
N GLU A 50 0.70 23.64 9.12
CA GLU A 50 0.50 24.52 10.27
C GLU A 50 -0.43 23.88 11.32
N ASP A 51 -1.59 23.36 10.90
CA ASP A 51 -2.57 22.72 11.78
C ASP A 51 -1.98 21.48 12.48
N LEU A 52 -1.31 20.60 11.72
CA LEU A 52 -0.59 19.46 12.27
C LEU A 52 0.50 19.87 13.28
N SER A 53 1.16 21.01 13.05
CA SER A 53 2.18 21.53 13.96
C SER A 53 1.59 21.96 15.31
N HIS A 54 0.36 22.43 15.36
CA HIS A 54 -0.32 22.75 16.62
C HIS A 54 -0.55 21.51 17.49
N ALA A 55 -0.70 20.32 16.90
CA ALA A 55 -0.83 19.06 17.64
C ALA A 55 0.47 18.66 18.38
N LEU A 56 1.62 19.27 18.04
CA LEU A 56 2.91 18.94 18.67
C LEU A 56 2.99 19.32 20.15
N ALA A 57 2.11 20.21 20.63
CA ALA A 57 1.95 20.49 22.04
C ALA A 57 1.44 19.26 22.86
N PHE A 58 0.85 18.27 22.18
CA PHE A 58 0.25 17.06 22.78
C PHE A 58 0.95 15.77 22.37
N THR A 59 1.95 15.84 21.47
CA THR A 59 2.68 14.71 20.91
C THR A 59 4.19 14.91 21.01
N SER A 60 5.00 14.06 20.35
CA SER A 60 6.45 14.24 20.34
C SER A 60 6.88 15.38 19.41
N PRO A 61 7.96 16.10 19.75
CA PRO A 61 8.52 17.15 18.89
C PRO A 61 8.86 16.61 17.48
N LYS A 62 8.43 17.35 16.46
CA LYS A 62 8.67 17.04 15.05
C LYS A 62 8.86 18.34 14.27
N LYS A 63 9.46 18.23 13.08
CA LYS A 63 9.42 19.29 12.08
C LYS A 63 8.39 18.91 11.03
N ILE A 64 7.34 19.72 10.86
CA ILE A 64 6.28 19.53 9.85
C ILE A 64 6.23 20.77 8.98
N TYR A 65 6.21 20.60 7.65
CA TYR A 65 6.25 21.73 6.74
C TYR A 65 5.74 21.36 5.33
N ALA A 66 5.26 22.36 4.60
CA ALA A 66 5.06 22.25 3.18
C ALA A 66 6.42 22.17 2.49
N ALA A 67 6.66 21.09 1.76
CA ALA A 67 7.95 20.75 1.16
C ALA A 67 7.93 20.94 -0.36
N ASP A 68 9.11 21.01 -0.95
CA ASP A 68 9.33 20.90 -2.39
C ASP A 68 10.10 19.60 -2.71
N TYR A 69 10.14 19.22 -3.99
CA TYR A 69 10.83 17.97 -4.40
C TYR A 69 12.32 17.95 -4.05
N SER A 70 12.99 19.10 -3.94
CA SER A 70 14.37 19.18 -3.45
C SER A 70 14.55 18.65 -2.04
N ASP A 71 13.50 18.72 -1.20
CA ASP A 71 13.54 18.20 0.16
C ASP A 71 13.57 16.66 0.23
N CYS A 72 13.32 15.97 -0.89
CA CYS A 72 13.40 14.52 -0.96
C CYS A 72 14.83 13.98 -0.85
N HIS A 73 15.87 14.79 -1.12
CA HIS A 73 17.25 14.34 -1.28
C HIS A 73 17.81 13.54 -0.10
N ASP A 74 17.43 13.84 1.12
CA ASP A 74 17.88 13.21 2.35
C ASP A 74 16.77 12.45 3.11
N ALA A 75 15.60 12.29 2.49
CA ALA A 75 14.49 11.55 3.07
C ALA A 75 14.80 10.04 3.17
N ASP A 76 14.33 9.41 4.23
CA ASP A 76 14.41 7.95 4.40
C ASP A 76 13.30 7.25 3.62
N LEU A 77 12.13 7.90 3.56
CA LEU A 77 10.93 7.37 2.92
C LEU A 77 10.18 8.46 2.16
N VAL A 78 9.79 8.19 0.94
CA VAL A 78 8.82 8.98 0.17
C VAL A 78 7.55 8.16 -0.01
N VAL A 79 6.42 8.72 0.41
CA VAL A 79 5.11 8.09 0.34
C VAL A 79 4.28 8.75 -0.76
N LEU A 80 3.85 7.95 -1.73
CA LEU A 80 3.11 8.41 -2.91
C LEU A 80 1.62 8.13 -2.75
N THR A 81 0.86 9.17 -2.45
CA THR A 81 -0.61 9.14 -2.40
C THR A 81 -1.22 10.03 -3.48
N ALA A 82 -0.38 10.73 -4.24
CA ALA A 82 -0.82 11.58 -5.34
C ALA A 82 -1.40 10.76 -6.49
N GLY A 83 -2.61 11.08 -6.88
CA GLY A 83 -3.32 10.44 -7.99
C GLY A 83 -4.66 11.12 -8.24
N ALA A 84 -5.15 11.03 -9.46
CA ALA A 84 -6.46 11.54 -9.81
C ALA A 84 -7.54 10.50 -9.49
N PRO A 85 -8.69 10.91 -8.93
CA PRO A 85 -9.83 10.02 -8.78
C PRO A 85 -10.46 9.71 -10.14
N GLN A 86 -11.14 8.55 -10.23
CA GLN A 86 -11.94 8.20 -11.40
C GLN A 86 -13.11 9.17 -11.54
N LYS A 87 -13.33 9.66 -12.74
CA LYS A 87 -14.46 10.53 -13.07
C LYS A 87 -15.64 9.72 -13.59
N PRO A 88 -16.88 10.22 -13.48
CA PRO A 88 -18.03 9.60 -14.10
C PRO A 88 -17.81 9.46 -15.62
N GLY A 89 -18.00 8.24 -16.15
CA GLY A 89 -17.82 7.92 -17.57
C GLY A 89 -16.37 7.59 -17.99
N GLU A 90 -15.39 7.72 -17.10
CA GLU A 90 -13.99 7.34 -17.33
C GLU A 90 -13.82 5.82 -17.17
N THR A 91 -13.13 5.20 -18.10
CA THR A 91 -12.84 3.76 -18.00
C THR A 91 -11.72 3.49 -16.98
N ARG A 92 -11.57 2.25 -16.53
CA ARG A 92 -10.45 1.84 -15.67
C ARG A 92 -9.10 2.12 -16.34
N LEU A 93 -9.01 1.88 -17.64
CA LEU A 93 -7.77 2.10 -18.41
C LEU A 93 -7.41 3.58 -18.52
N ASP A 94 -8.39 4.46 -18.79
CA ASP A 94 -8.16 5.91 -18.81
C ASP A 94 -7.62 6.42 -17.47
N LEU A 95 -8.11 5.87 -16.35
CA LEU A 95 -7.62 6.19 -15.01
C LEU A 95 -6.17 5.72 -14.83
N VAL A 96 -5.86 4.50 -15.29
CA VAL A 96 -4.48 3.95 -15.24
C VAL A 96 -3.52 4.86 -15.99
N GLU A 97 -3.82 5.19 -17.25
CA GLU A 97 -2.97 6.06 -18.08
C GLU A 97 -2.73 7.43 -17.46
N LYS A 98 -3.79 8.04 -16.91
CA LYS A 98 -3.71 9.33 -16.26
C LYS A 98 -2.81 9.27 -15.02
N ASN A 99 -3.01 8.28 -14.17
CA ASN A 99 -2.21 8.13 -12.96
C ASN A 99 -0.77 7.69 -13.25
N LEU A 100 -0.54 6.94 -14.33
CA LEU A 100 0.80 6.60 -14.81
C LEU A 100 1.60 7.87 -15.18
N ARG A 101 0.98 8.84 -15.89
CA ARG A 101 1.63 10.12 -16.24
C ARG A 101 1.95 10.94 -15.00
N ILE A 102 1.00 11.06 -14.07
CA ILE A 102 1.23 11.75 -12.78
C ILE A 102 2.38 11.09 -12.03
N ASN A 103 2.38 9.76 -11.94
CA ASN A 103 3.43 9.01 -11.24
C ASN A 103 4.80 9.22 -11.89
N LYS A 104 4.88 9.19 -13.23
CA LYS A 104 6.11 9.46 -13.97
C LYS A 104 6.69 10.85 -13.65
N GLU A 105 5.85 11.89 -13.71
CA GLU A 105 6.25 13.26 -13.36
C GLU A 105 6.78 13.37 -11.93
N VAL A 106 6.05 12.82 -10.97
CA VAL A 106 6.38 12.84 -9.54
C VAL A 106 7.70 12.09 -9.29
N VAL A 107 7.80 10.84 -9.75
CA VAL A 107 8.99 10.00 -9.54
C VAL A 107 10.22 10.63 -10.18
N THR A 108 10.10 11.19 -11.39
CA THR A 108 11.23 11.85 -12.08
C THR A 108 11.77 13.02 -11.25
N GLN A 109 10.91 13.86 -10.65
CA GLN A 109 11.32 14.97 -9.81
C GLN A 109 11.98 14.49 -8.50
N ILE A 110 11.44 13.45 -7.88
CA ILE A 110 12.03 12.87 -6.67
C ILE A 110 13.42 12.30 -6.96
N VAL A 111 13.58 11.56 -8.04
CA VAL A 111 14.90 11.01 -8.43
C VAL A 111 15.90 12.12 -8.77
N ALA A 112 15.45 13.17 -9.46
CA ALA A 112 16.27 14.33 -9.80
C ALA A 112 16.78 15.09 -8.56
N SER A 113 16.07 15.03 -7.41
CA SER A 113 16.56 15.59 -6.15
C SER A 113 17.80 14.89 -5.57
N GLY A 114 18.12 13.69 -6.06
CA GLY A 114 19.18 12.83 -5.49
C GLY A 114 18.66 11.89 -4.40
N PHE A 115 17.35 11.69 -4.27
CA PHE A 115 16.72 10.74 -3.33
C PHE A 115 17.35 9.34 -3.44
N LYS A 116 17.56 8.70 -2.28
CA LYS A 116 18.15 7.35 -2.18
C LYS A 116 17.45 6.47 -1.15
N GLY A 117 16.30 6.89 -0.63
CA GLY A 117 15.53 6.15 0.37
C GLY A 117 14.64 5.06 -0.24
N ILE A 118 13.47 4.90 0.31
CA ILE A 118 12.47 3.90 -0.07
C ILE A 118 11.22 4.61 -0.60
N PHE A 119 10.65 4.11 -1.69
CA PHE A 119 9.32 4.50 -2.16
C PHE A 119 8.25 3.62 -1.52
N LEU A 120 7.20 4.22 -0.94
CA LEU A 120 5.97 3.56 -0.52
C LEU A 120 4.81 4.11 -1.33
N VAL A 121 4.24 3.28 -2.19
CA VAL A 121 3.18 3.65 -3.11
C VAL A 121 1.82 3.26 -2.54
N ALA A 122 0.88 4.20 -2.54
CA ALA A 122 -0.51 4.01 -2.11
C ALA A 122 -1.55 4.57 -3.09
N ALA A 123 -1.11 5.31 -4.11
CA ALA A 123 -1.99 5.77 -5.17
C ALA A 123 -2.48 4.58 -6.02
N ASN A 124 -3.74 4.63 -6.46
CA ASN A 124 -4.37 3.56 -7.23
C ASN A 124 -4.31 3.79 -8.75
N PRO A 125 -4.20 2.67 -9.51
CA PRO A 125 -4.11 1.27 -9.08
C PRO A 125 -2.71 0.93 -8.52
N VAL A 126 -2.66 0.55 -7.25
CA VAL A 126 -1.41 0.51 -6.49
C VAL A 126 -0.34 -0.41 -7.08
N ASP A 127 -0.71 -1.61 -7.53
CA ASP A 127 0.26 -2.59 -8.04
C ASP A 127 0.89 -2.10 -9.37
N VAL A 128 0.07 -1.52 -10.25
CA VAL A 128 0.52 -0.91 -11.50
C VAL A 128 1.40 0.31 -11.24
N LEU A 129 1.01 1.18 -10.29
CA LEU A 129 1.79 2.37 -9.95
C LEU A 129 3.07 2.03 -9.18
N THR A 130 3.09 0.93 -8.43
CA THR A 130 4.33 0.42 -7.81
C THR A 130 5.29 -0.08 -8.88
N TYR A 131 4.80 -0.86 -9.86
CA TYR A 131 5.61 -1.29 -11.01
C TYR A 131 6.15 -0.10 -11.81
N SER A 132 5.31 0.90 -12.08
CA SER A 132 5.74 2.10 -12.81
C SER A 132 6.73 2.94 -12.02
N THR A 133 6.59 3.05 -10.70
CA THR A 133 7.55 3.73 -9.82
C THR A 133 8.91 3.05 -9.89
N TRP A 134 8.96 1.72 -9.88
CA TRP A 134 10.18 0.95 -10.07
C TRP A 134 10.83 1.23 -11.44
N LYS A 135 10.05 1.14 -12.52
CA LYS A 135 10.55 1.39 -13.88
C LYS A 135 11.08 2.82 -14.05
N PHE A 136 10.35 3.83 -13.57
CA PHE A 136 10.72 5.24 -13.77
C PHE A 136 11.85 5.70 -12.83
N SER A 137 11.94 5.12 -11.64
CA SER A 137 13.00 5.48 -10.68
C SER A 137 14.33 4.81 -10.98
N GLY A 138 14.34 3.62 -11.58
CA GLY A 138 15.53 2.78 -11.71
C GLY A 138 16.07 2.26 -10.38
N PHE A 139 15.26 2.32 -9.31
CA PHE A 139 15.65 1.84 -7.98
C PHE A 139 15.69 0.31 -7.93
N PRO A 140 16.46 -0.29 -6.98
CA PRO A 140 16.33 -1.70 -6.66
C PRO A 140 14.87 -2.00 -6.25
N LYS A 141 14.33 -3.12 -6.73
CA LYS A 141 12.93 -3.53 -6.49
C LYS A 141 12.57 -3.63 -5.01
N GLU A 142 13.55 -3.93 -4.16
CA GLU A 142 13.39 -4.02 -2.71
C GLU A 142 13.10 -2.65 -2.08
N ARG A 143 13.46 -1.55 -2.75
CA ARG A 143 13.24 -0.17 -2.29
C ARG A 143 12.00 0.49 -2.88
N VAL A 144 11.21 -0.26 -3.63
CA VAL A 144 9.92 0.20 -4.16
C VAL A 144 8.84 -0.74 -3.64
N ILE A 145 7.95 -0.23 -2.81
CA ILE A 145 6.98 -1.01 -2.05
C ILE A 145 5.59 -0.42 -2.30
N GLY A 146 4.63 -1.25 -2.66
CA GLY A 146 3.22 -0.84 -2.67
C GLY A 146 2.54 -1.21 -1.35
N SER A 147 1.54 -0.42 -0.95
CA SER A 147 0.71 -0.76 0.21
C SER A 147 -0.03 -2.10 0.03
N GLY A 148 -0.20 -2.52 -1.21
CA GLY A 148 -0.77 -3.81 -1.59
C GLY A 148 -2.08 -4.12 -0.88
N THR A 149 -2.20 -5.34 -0.42
CA THR A 149 -3.37 -5.86 0.29
C THR A 149 -3.32 -5.67 1.81
N SER A 150 -2.52 -4.70 2.30
CA SER A 150 -2.40 -4.42 3.75
C SER A 150 -3.73 -4.06 4.39
N LEU A 151 -4.51 -3.18 3.75
CA LEU A 151 -5.81 -2.78 4.26
C LEU A 151 -6.85 -3.89 4.09
N ASP A 152 -6.82 -4.62 2.98
CA ASP A 152 -7.76 -5.70 2.71
C ASP A 152 -7.56 -6.86 3.69
N SER A 153 -6.31 -7.22 3.97
CA SER A 153 -5.98 -8.18 5.03
C SER A 153 -6.41 -7.70 6.41
N ALA A 154 -6.29 -6.39 6.71
CA ALA A 154 -6.77 -5.84 7.98
C ALA A 154 -8.30 -5.90 8.09
N ARG A 155 -9.03 -5.59 7.01
CA ARG A 155 -10.49 -5.74 6.93
C ARG A 155 -10.91 -7.20 7.12
N PHE A 156 -10.21 -8.12 6.44
CA PHE A 156 -10.45 -9.55 6.53
C PHE A 156 -10.27 -10.06 7.95
N ARG A 157 -9.15 -9.73 8.60
CA ARG A 157 -8.89 -10.08 10.00
C ARG A 157 -9.94 -9.51 10.94
N GLN A 158 -10.34 -8.25 10.75
CA GLN A 158 -11.35 -7.59 11.58
C GLN A 158 -12.74 -8.23 11.39
N ALA A 159 -13.15 -8.51 10.15
CA ALA A 159 -14.45 -9.13 9.87
C ALA A 159 -14.52 -10.57 10.42
N LEU A 160 -13.46 -11.37 10.22
CA LEU A 160 -13.39 -12.73 10.75
C LEU A 160 -13.37 -12.73 12.28
N ALA A 161 -12.57 -11.87 12.90
CA ALA A 161 -12.50 -11.74 14.35
C ALA A 161 -13.85 -11.35 14.97
N ALA A 162 -14.56 -10.40 14.37
CA ALA A 162 -15.89 -9.99 14.81
C ALA A 162 -16.91 -11.15 14.71
N LYS A 163 -16.80 -11.98 13.67
CA LYS A 163 -17.69 -13.11 13.44
C LYS A 163 -17.50 -14.24 14.45
N ILE A 164 -16.24 -14.52 14.84
CA ILE A 164 -15.87 -15.60 15.77
C ILE A 164 -15.64 -15.11 17.22
N GLY A 165 -15.87 -13.81 17.50
CA GLY A 165 -15.87 -13.28 18.87
C GLY A 165 -14.46 -13.14 19.49
N VAL A 166 -13.41 -12.87 18.69
CA VAL A 166 -12.03 -12.70 19.18
C VAL A 166 -11.48 -11.32 18.82
N ASP A 167 -10.34 -10.93 19.41
CA ASP A 167 -9.60 -9.74 19.00
C ASP A 167 -8.95 -9.93 17.62
N ALA A 168 -9.05 -8.95 16.74
CA ALA A 168 -8.49 -9.02 15.38
C ALA A 168 -6.96 -9.23 15.35
N ARG A 169 -6.25 -8.87 16.43
CA ARG A 169 -4.81 -9.11 16.57
C ARG A 169 -4.47 -10.59 16.80
N SER A 170 -5.45 -11.39 17.22
CA SER A 170 -5.30 -12.84 17.41
C SER A 170 -5.59 -13.65 16.13
N VAL A 171 -6.04 -12.98 15.07
CA VAL A 171 -6.32 -13.59 13.77
C VAL A 171 -5.14 -13.35 12.83
N HIS A 172 -4.57 -14.42 12.29
CA HIS A 172 -3.57 -14.39 11.22
C HIS A 172 -4.22 -14.88 9.94
N ALA A 173 -4.50 -13.95 9.03
CA ALA A 173 -5.15 -14.23 7.76
C ALA A 173 -4.74 -13.16 6.75
N TYR A 174 -4.60 -13.56 5.48
CA TYR A 174 -4.10 -12.70 4.41
C TYR A 174 -5.07 -12.66 3.25
N ILE A 175 -5.22 -11.48 2.67
CA ILE A 175 -5.68 -11.29 1.31
C ILE A 175 -4.43 -11.18 0.44
N MET A 176 -4.40 -11.88 -0.69
CA MET A 176 -3.31 -11.87 -1.66
C MET A 176 -3.86 -11.59 -3.07
N GLY A 177 -2.97 -11.38 -4.02
CA GLY A 177 -3.36 -10.99 -5.38
C GLY A 177 -3.26 -9.48 -5.61
N GLU A 178 -3.84 -8.99 -6.69
CA GLU A 178 -4.00 -7.57 -6.99
C GLU A 178 -4.83 -6.89 -5.90
N HIS A 179 -4.44 -5.69 -5.48
CA HIS A 179 -5.35 -4.86 -4.70
C HIS A 179 -6.49 -4.37 -5.59
N GLY A 180 -7.59 -5.10 -5.62
CA GLY A 180 -8.75 -4.86 -6.47
C GLY A 180 -9.65 -6.08 -6.61
N ASP A 181 -10.36 -6.17 -7.75
CA ASP A 181 -11.41 -7.17 -7.94
C ASP A 181 -10.90 -8.62 -8.02
N SER A 182 -9.61 -8.82 -8.32
CA SER A 182 -8.98 -10.16 -8.41
C SER A 182 -8.24 -10.59 -7.14
N GLU A 183 -8.40 -9.85 -6.02
CA GLU A 183 -7.89 -10.27 -4.73
C GLU A 183 -8.56 -11.55 -4.22
N PHE A 184 -7.86 -12.31 -3.39
CA PHE A 184 -8.43 -13.52 -2.80
C PHE A 184 -7.95 -13.78 -1.37
N ALA A 185 -8.80 -14.42 -0.58
CA ALA A 185 -8.44 -14.83 0.78
C ALA A 185 -7.65 -16.14 0.75
N VAL A 186 -6.54 -16.18 1.50
CA VAL A 186 -5.75 -17.40 1.73
C VAL A 186 -6.32 -18.11 2.93
N TRP A 187 -7.38 -18.89 2.70
CA TRP A 187 -8.09 -19.63 3.75
C TRP A 187 -7.28 -20.75 4.33
N SER A 188 -6.46 -21.42 3.49
CA SER A 188 -5.67 -22.59 3.87
C SER A 188 -4.67 -22.32 5.00
N HIS A 189 -4.24 -21.06 5.16
CA HIS A 189 -3.27 -20.64 6.18
C HIS A 189 -3.84 -19.64 7.19
N ALA A 190 -5.15 -19.35 7.11
CA ALA A 190 -5.80 -18.54 8.13
C ALA A 190 -5.82 -19.32 9.47
N ASN A 191 -5.49 -18.62 10.56
CA ASN A 191 -5.47 -19.25 11.88
C ASN A 191 -5.85 -18.25 12.99
N VAL A 192 -6.28 -18.79 14.12
CA VAL A 192 -6.61 -18.05 15.34
C VAL A 192 -5.72 -18.61 16.46
N ALA A 193 -4.85 -17.79 16.99
CA ALA A 193 -3.89 -18.19 18.03
C ALA A 193 -3.08 -19.45 17.68
N GLY A 194 -2.76 -19.64 16.40
CA GLY A 194 -2.00 -20.80 15.89
C GLY A 194 -2.86 -22.04 15.57
N VAL A 195 -4.16 -22.04 15.88
CA VAL A 195 -5.09 -23.09 15.46
C VAL A 195 -5.59 -22.75 14.04
N GLY A 196 -5.44 -23.68 13.09
CA GLY A 196 -5.95 -23.52 11.73
C GLY A 196 -7.44 -23.13 11.72
N LEU A 197 -7.85 -22.24 10.81
CA LEU A 197 -9.22 -21.74 10.80
C LEU A 197 -10.26 -22.85 10.69
N TYR A 198 -10.05 -23.82 9.84
CA TYR A 198 -11.01 -24.94 9.67
C TYR A 198 -11.12 -25.80 10.92
N ASP A 199 -10.00 -26.07 11.63
CA ASP A 199 -10.02 -26.78 12.91
C ASP A 199 -10.73 -25.97 13.99
N TRP A 200 -10.50 -24.65 14.01
CA TRP A 200 -11.23 -23.74 14.89
C TRP A 200 -12.73 -23.80 14.66
N LEU A 201 -13.18 -23.67 13.42
CA LEU A 201 -14.59 -23.68 13.05
C LEU A 201 -15.26 -25.04 13.33
N GLN A 202 -14.55 -26.13 13.13
CA GLN A 202 -15.04 -27.48 13.46
C GLN A 202 -15.32 -27.61 14.98
N ALA A 203 -14.44 -27.04 15.81
CA ALA A 203 -14.56 -27.08 17.25
C ALA A 203 -15.63 -26.13 17.79
N ASN A 204 -15.75 -24.93 17.24
CA ASN A 204 -16.56 -23.85 17.78
C ASN A 204 -17.87 -23.58 17.02
N ARG A 205 -17.95 -23.96 15.74
CA ARG A 205 -19.16 -23.81 14.87
C ARG A 205 -19.69 -22.39 14.73
N ASP A 206 -18.79 -21.39 14.80
CA ASP A 206 -19.16 -19.98 14.78
C ASP A 206 -19.68 -19.50 13.42
N ILE A 207 -19.22 -20.15 12.34
CA ILE A 207 -19.53 -19.80 10.94
C ILE A 207 -19.43 -21.04 10.06
N ASP A 208 -20.30 -21.17 9.09
CA ASP A 208 -20.25 -22.23 8.07
C ASP A 208 -19.53 -21.77 6.79
N GLU A 209 -19.39 -22.67 5.80
CA GLU A 209 -18.72 -22.38 4.54
C GLU A 209 -19.37 -21.21 3.77
N GLN A 210 -20.71 -21.14 3.74
CA GLN A 210 -21.39 -20.03 3.08
C GLN A 210 -21.10 -18.72 3.80
N GLY A 211 -21.07 -18.72 5.11
CA GLY A 211 -20.71 -17.55 5.91
C GLY A 211 -19.26 -17.07 5.67
N LEU A 212 -18.31 -17.97 5.36
CA LEU A 212 -16.96 -17.58 4.94
C LEU A 212 -16.96 -16.89 3.57
N VAL A 213 -17.75 -17.40 2.62
CA VAL A 213 -17.92 -16.77 1.31
C VAL A 213 -18.52 -15.39 1.44
N ASP A 214 -19.62 -15.24 2.19
CA ASP A 214 -20.29 -13.97 2.42
C ASP A 214 -19.37 -12.96 3.13
N LEU A 215 -18.56 -13.44 4.08
CA LEU A 215 -17.57 -12.63 4.77
C LEU A 215 -16.52 -12.09 3.78
N PHE A 216 -15.96 -12.93 2.92
CA PHE A 216 -14.99 -12.48 1.92
C PHE A 216 -15.59 -11.46 0.96
N ILE A 217 -16.81 -11.69 0.46
CA ILE A 217 -17.51 -10.73 -0.40
C ILE A 217 -17.66 -9.39 0.31
N SER A 218 -18.03 -9.40 1.60
CA SER A 218 -18.19 -8.16 2.39
C SER A 218 -16.86 -7.41 2.57
N VAL A 219 -15.73 -8.13 2.66
CA VAL A 219 -14.38 -7.55 2.76
C VAL A 219 -13.97 -6.90 1.45
N ARG A 220 -14.09 -7.63 0.33
CA ARG A 220 -13.79 -7.13 -1.01
C ARG A 220 -14.61 -5.89 -1.35
N ASP A 221 -15.91 -5.91 -1.06
CA ASP A 221 -16.84 -4.85 -1.41
C ASP A 221 -16.88 -3.70 -0.36
N ALA A 222 -16.10 -3.81 0.72
CA ALA A 222 -16.09 -2.82 1.81
C ALA A 222 -15.72 -1.41 1.34
N ALA A 223 -14.78 -1.29 0.40
CA ALA A 223 -14.39 0.00 -0.16
C ALA A 223 -15.56 0.69 -0.86
N TYR A 224 -16.30 -0.02 -1.70
CA TYR A 224 -17.49 0.51 -2.40
C TYR A 224 -18.58 0.96 -1.41
N SER A 225 -18.83 0.15 -0.38
CA SER A 225 -19.80 0.51 0.67
C SER A 225 -19.41 1.80 1.40
N ILE A 226 -18.14 1.99 1.73
CA ILE A 226 -17.62 3.19 2.40
C ILE A 226 -17.70 4.40 1.48
N ILE A 227 -17.26 4.25 0.22
CA ILE A 227 -17.27 5.33 -0.77
C ILE A 227 -18.70 5.83 -1.01
N ASN A 228 -19.66 4.92 -1.16
CA ASN A 228 -21.07 5.27 -1.34
C ASN A 228 -21.67 6.06 -0.15
N LYS A 229 -21.14 5.87 1.08
CA LYS A 229 -21.65 6.52 2.28
C LYS A 229 -20.96 7.85 2.60
N LYS A 230 -19.66 7.99 2.31
CA LYS A 230 -18.88 9.17 2.71
C LYS A 230 -17.98 9.75 1.62
N GLY A 231 -18.11 9.29 0.38
CA GLY A 231 -17.41 9.81 -0.79
C GLY A 231 -16.02 9.22 -1.03
N ALA A 232 -15.31 8.78 0.00
CA ALA A 232 -13.98 8.17 -0.11
C ALA A 232 -13.64 7.30 1.09
N THR A 233 -12.70 6.36 0.92
CA THR A 233 -12.08 5.61 2.02
C THR A 233 -10.66 6.15 2.23
N PHE A 234 -10.28 6.49 3.48
CA PHE A 234 -8.97 7.08 3.77
C PHE A 234 -8.42 6.75 5.17
N TYR A 235 -9.23 6.59 6.21
CA TYR A 235 -8.69 6.34 7.56
C TYR A 235 -7.98 5.00 7.68
N GLY A 236 -8.55 3.93 7.15
CA GLY A 236 -7.96 2.60 7.23
C GLY A 236 -6.62 2.50 6.51
N ILE A 237 -6.56 3.02 5.26
CA ILE A 237 -5.31 3.04 4.49
C ILE A 237 -4.27 3.97 5.14
N ALA A 238 -4.65 5.09 5.72
CA ALA A 238 -3.75 5.99 6.43
C ALA A 238 -3.03 5.28 7.59
N VAL A 239 -3.77 4.51 8.39
CA VAL A 239 -3.19 3.72 9.50
C VAL A 239 -2.33 2.57 8.97
N ALA A 240 -2.74 1.90 7.87
CA ALA A 240 -1.92 0.87 7.23
C ALA A 240 -0.58 1.43 6.74
N LEU A 241 -0.59 2.59 6.07
CA LEU A 241 0.63 3.29 5.64
C LEU A 241 1.52 3.70 6.83
N ALA A 242 0.92 4.23 7.90
CA ALA A 242 1.66 4.56 9.12
C ALA A 242 2.33 3.31 9.75
N ARG A 243 1.64 2.17 9.73
CA ARG A 243 2.19 0.88 10.18
C ARG A 243 3.37 0.41 9.33
N ILE A 244 3.26 0.52 8.00
CA ILE A 244 4.35 0.18 7.07
C ILE A 244 5.53 1.12 7.28
N THR A 245 5.27 2.43 7.36
CA THR A 245 6.28 3.46 7.63
C THR A 245 7.03 3.18 8.92
N LYS A 246 6.32 2.85 9.99
CA LYS A 246 6.93 2.49 11.27
C LYS A 246 7.85 1.27 11.14
N ALA A 247 7.38 0.22 10.46
CA ALA A 247 8.17 -1.00 10.26
C ALA A 247 9.49 -0.73 9.52
N ILE A 248 9.46 0.15 8.52
CA ILE A 248 10.65 0.57 7.77
C ILE A 248 11.57 1.41 8.64
N LEU A 249 11.05 2.47 9.25
CA LEU A 249 11.87 3.43 10.00
C LEU A 249 12.48 2.83 11.28
N ASP A 250 11.79 1.90 11.92
CA ASP A 250 12.25 1.25 13.16
C ASP A 250 12.99 -0.08 12.93
N ASP A 251 13.21 -0.47 11.65
CA ASP A 251 13.86 -1.72 11.25
C ASP A 251 13.25 -2.96 11.93
N GLU A 252 11.91 -3.02 11.95
CA GLU A 252 11.19 -4.04 12.73
C GLU A 252 11.30 -5.45 12.14
N ASN A 253 11.67 -5.60 10.88
CA ASN A 253 11.58 -6.88 10.15
C ASN A 253 10.17 -7.49 10.24
N ALA A 254 9.16 -6.62 10.14
CA ALA A 254 7.76 -7.01 10.26
C ALA A 254 7.29 -7.77 9.01
N VAL A 255 6.43 -8.77 9.21
CA VAL A 255 5.72 -9.44 8.10
C VAL A 255 4.42 -8.68 7.82
N LEU A 256 4.34 -8.07 6.65
CA LEU A 256 3.19 -7.28 6.21
C LEU A 256 2.74 -7.71 4.81
N PRO A 257 1.43 -7.72 4.50
CA PRO A 257 0.93 -7.99 3.14
C PRO A 257 1.08 -6.74 2.26
N LEU A 258 2.13 -6.74 1.45
CA LEU A 258 2.60 -5.61 0.65
C LEU A 258 2.55 -5.97 -0.85
N SER A 259 2.48 -4.98 -1.71
CA SER A 259 2.73 -5.16 -3.13
C SER A 259 4.24 -5.23 -3.36
N VAL A 260 4.71 -6.40 -3.78
CA VAL A 260 6.12 -6.72 -3.95
C VAL A 260 6.40 -7.36 -5.29
N PHE A 261 7.62 -7.17 -5.80
CA PHE A 261 8.02 -7.68 -7.10
C PHE A 261 8.12 -9.21 -7.11
N GLN A 262 7.59 -9.82 -8.16
CA GLN A 262 7.58 -11.27 -8.37
C GLN A 262 8.68 -11.71 -9.31
N GLU A 263 9.41 -12.75 -8.91
CA GLU A 263 10.49 -13.40 -9.66
C GLU A 263 10.27 -14.92 -9.75
N GLY A 264 9.00 -15.37 -9.84
CA GLY A 264 8.67 -16.79 -9.87
C GLY A 264 8.53 -17.42 -8.48
N GLN A 265 8.21 -16.64 -7.43
CA GLN A 265 7.91 -17.17 -6.10
C GLN A 265 6.73 -18.14 -6.10
N TYR A 266 5.79 -17.91 -7.00
CA TYR A 266 4.71 -18.81 -7.35
C TYR A 266 4.80 -19.14 -8.83
N GLU A 267 4.54 -20.39 -9.20
CA GLU A 267 4.61 -20.85 -10.60
C GLU A 267 3.75 -19.97 -11.51
N GLY A 268 4.34 -19.46 -12.58
CA GLY A 268 3.67 -18.58 -13.54
C GLY A 268 3.39 -17.16 -13.08
N VAL A 269 3.96 -16.72 -11.93
CA VAL A 269 3.80 -15.37 -11.38
C VAL A 269 5.17 -14.67 -11.34
N GLU A 270 5.41 -13.80 -12.32
CA GLU A 270 6.67 -13.09 -12.47
C GLU A 270 6.49 -11.74 -13.17
N ASP A 271 7.48 -10.85 -13.04
CA ASP A 271 7.55 -9.52 -13.65
C ASP A 271 6.28 -8.67 -13.41
N CYS A 272 5.81 -8.66 -12.17
CA CYS A 272 4.76 -7.77 -11.70
C CYS A 272 4.95 -7.47 -10.21
N TYR A 273 4.34 -6.41 -9.74
CA TYR A 273 4.13 -6.15 -8.32
C TYR A 273 2.73 -6.65 -7.95
N ILE A 274 2.62 -7.41 -6.88
CA ILE A 274 1.35 -8.01 -6.45
C ILE A 274 1.35 -8.22 -4.93
N GLY A 275 0.17 -8.19 -4.33
CA GLY A 275 -0.03 -8.34 -2.89
C GLY A 275 0.33 -9.73 -2.37
N GLN A 276 1.33 -9.79 -1.49
CA GLN A 276 1.67 -10.97 -0.70
C GLN A 276 2.40 -10.56 0.58
N PRO A 277 2.43 -11.43 1.62
CA PRO A 277 3.25 -11.19 2.80
C PRO A 277 4.74 -11.07 2.46
N ALA A 278 5.38 -10.05 3.05
CA ALA A 278 6.82 -9.85 2.91
C ALA A 278 7.41 -9.33 4.22
N ILE A 279 8.66 -9.64 4.48
CA ILE A 279 9.44 -9.06 5.58
C ILE A 279 9.95 -7.70 5.10
N VAL A 280 9.67 -6.66 5.89
CA VAL A 280 10.10 -5.28 5.61
C VAL A 280 10.89 -4.70 6.77
N GLY A 281 11.99 -4.04 6.46
CA GLY A 281 12.88 -3.37 7.42
C GLY A 281 13.50 -2.09 6.84
N ALA A 282 14.56 -1.60 7.44
CA ALA A 282 15.18 -0.31 7.12
C ALA A 282 15.68 -0.15 5.70
N TYR A 283 15.93 -1.26 5.00
CA TYR A 283 16.43 -1.23 3.61
C TYR A 283 15.34 -1.56 2.58
N GLY A 284 14.08 -1.64 3.01
CA GLY A 284 12.95 -2.02 2.18
C GLY A 284 12.54 -3.47 2.38
N ILE A 285 12.15 -4.15 1.31
CA ILE A 285 11.78 -5.57 1.35
C ILE A 285 13.04 -6.42 1.59
N VAL A 286 13.07 -7.12 2.71
CA VAL A 286 14.12 -8.08 3.04
C VAL A 286 13.97 -9.34 2.19
N ARG A 287 12.75 -9.88 2.14
CA ARG A 287 12.32 -10.97 1.26
C ARG A 287 10.81 -11.16 1.29
N PRO A 288 10.21 -11.66 0.21
CA PRO A 288 8.84 -12.18 0.24
C PRO A 288 8.71 -13.37 1.21
N VAL A 289 7.51 -13.58 1.75
CA VAL A 289 7.17 -14.77 2.53
C VAL A 289 6.24 -15.64 1.68
N ASN A 290 6.78 -16.75 1.17
CA ASN A 290 6.03 -17.65 0.31
C ASN A 290 5.12 -18.53 1.16
N ILE A 291 3.83 -18.20 1.22
CA ILE A 291 2.83 -19.06 1.84
C ILE A 291 2.53 -20.21 0.88
N PRO A 292 2.58 -21.48 1.30
CA PRO A 292 2.17 -22.57 0.44
C PRO A 292 0.68 -22.44 0.10
N LEU A 293 0.37 -22.11 -1.14
CA LEU A 293 -1.00 -22.02 -1.65
C LEU A 293 -1.49 -23.41 -2.08
N ASN A 294 -2.75 -23.71 -1.81
CA ASN A 294 -3.38 -24.88 -2.44
C ASN A 294 -3.65 -24.61 -3.93
N ASP A 295 -4.02 -25.65 -4.70
CA ASP A 295 -4.21 -25.54 -6.14
C ASP A 295 -5.21 -24.43 -6.54
N ALA A 296 -6.31 -24.29 -5.81
CA ALA A 296 -7.32 -23.27 -6.09
C ALA A 296 -6.83 -21.85 -5.77
N GLU A 297 -6.06 -21.69 -4.70
CA GLU A 297 -5.45 -20.40 -4.34
C GLU A 297 -4.33 -20.03 -5.31
N LEU A 298 -3.52 -21.01 -5.75
CA LEU A 298 -2.48 -20.80 -6.77
C LEU A 298 -3.08 -20.35 -8.10
N GLN A 299 -4.16 -21.00 -8.56
CA GLN A 299 -4.87 -20.59 -9.77
C GLN A 299 -5.39 -19.13 -9.67
N LYS A 300 -5.90 -18.71 -8.50
CA LYS A 300 -6.32 -17.32 -8.27
C LYS A 300 -5.14 -16.36 -8.32
N MET A 301 -4.00 -16.73 -7.73
CA MET A 301 -2.78 -15.92 -7.76
C MET A 301 -2.28 -15.72 -9.20
N GLN A 302 -2.24 -16.81 -9.99
CA GLN A 302 -1.87 -16.78 -11.42
C GLN A 302 -2.84 -15.92 -12.25
N ALA A 303 -4.14 -16.07 -12.05
CA ALA A 303 -5.14 -15.28 -12.75
C ALA A 303 -5.02 -13.78 -12.42
N SER A 304 -4.81 -13.45 -11.15
CA SER A 304 -4.61 -12.07 -10.70
C SER A 304 -3.35 -11.46 -11.28
N ALA A 305 -2.22 -12.18 -11.28
CA ALA A 305 -0.97 -11.72 -11.88
C ALA A 305 -1.09 -11.51 -13.41
N ASN A 306 -1.74 -12.43 -14.13
CA ASN A 306 -1.97 -12.30 -15.56
C ASN A 306 -2.83 -11.08 -15.90
N GLN A 307 -3.87 -10.80 -15.11
CA GLN A 307 -4.69 -9.60 -15.26
C GLN A 307 -3.87 -8.32 -15.07
N LEU A 308 -3.03 -8.27 -14.04
CA LEU A 308 -2.13 -7.13 -13.78
C LEU A 308 -1.13 -6.92 -14.92
N LYS A 309 -0.50 -8.00 -15.41
CA LYS A 309 0.45 -7.92 -16.54
C LYS A 309 -0.22 -7.37 -17.79
N ALA A 310 -1.42 -7.83 -18.12
CA ALA A 310 -2.15 -7.32 -19.28
C ALA A 310 -2.42 -5.80 -19.18
N ILE A 311 -2.79 -5.31 -17.99
CA ILE A 311 -3.00 -3.87 -17.73
C ILE A 311 -1.69 -3.10 -17.84
N ILE A 312 -0.61 -3.62 -17.27
CA ILE A 312 0.73 -3.00 -17.31
C ILE A 312 1.20 -2.90 -18.75
N ASP A 313 1.16 -4.00 -19.53
CA ASP A 313 1.63 -4.05 -20.91
C ASP A 313 0.84 -3.05 -21.78
N GLU A 314 -0.48 -3.00 -21.68
CA GLU A 314 -1.31 -2.06 -22.43
C GLU A 314 -0.99 -0.60 -22.04
N ALA A 315 -0.85 -0.29 -20.77
CA ALA A 315 -0.60 1.05 -20.28
C ALA A 315 0.80 1.56 -20.67
N PHE A 316 1.83 0.70 -20.62
CA PHE A 316 3.18 1.09 -21.00
C PHE A 316 3.36 1.24 -22.51
N VAL A 317 2.75 0.40 -23.34
CA VAL A 317 2.74 0.58 -24.80
C VAL A 317 2.16 1.95 -25.16
N LYS A 318 1.05 2.36 -24.59
CA LYS A 318 0.43 3.66 -24.84
C LYS A 318 1.31 4.83 -24.37
N GLU A 319 1.98 4.69 -23.24
CA GLU A 319 2.92 5.70 -22.71
C GLU A 319 4.12 5.91 -23.66
N GLU A 320 4.69 4.84 -24.20
CA GLU A 320 5.77 4.91 -25.17
C GLU A 320 5.35 5.64 -26.46
N PHE A 321 4.18 5.31 -27.01
CA PHE A 321 3.63 6.02 -28.18
C PHE A 321 3.35 7.49 -27.90
N ALA A 322 2.83 7.83 -26.72
CA ALA A 322 2.56 9.22 -26.35
C ALA A 322 3.85 10.03 -26.16
N SER A 323 4.94 9.40 -25.73
CA SER A 323 6.27 10.01 -25.58
C SER A 323 6.95 10.21 -26.95
N ALA A 324 6.81 9.25 -27.87
CA ALA A 324 7.35 9.34 -29.22
C ALA A 324 6.66 10.42 -30.10
N ALA A 325 5.38 10.68 -29.88
CA ALA A 325 4.62 11.69 -30.60
C ALA A 325 4.93 13.15 -30.16
N LYS A 326 5.66 13.36 -29.06
CA LYS A 326 6.07 14.67 -28.54
C LYS A 326 7.49 15.06 -28.88
N ASN A 327 8.29 14.17 -29.45
CA ASN A 327 9.64 14.37 -29.97
C ASN A 327 9.62 14.47 -31.51
#